data_6dc64f1641d8e367ce82991fd4496e54
#
_entry.id   6dc64f1641d8e367ce82991fd4496e54
#
_cell.length_a   1.000
_cell.length_b   1.000
_cell.length_c   1.000
_cell.angle_alpha   90.00
_cell.angle_beta   90.00
_cell.angle_gamma   90.00
#
_symmetry.space_group_name_H-M   'P 1'
#
loop_
_entity.id
_entity.type
_entity.pdbx_description
1 polymer ?
#
loop_
_entity_poly.entity_id
_entity_poly.type
_entity_poly.pdbx_seq_one_letter_code
_entity_poly.pdbx_strand_id
1 'polypeptide(L)'
;MKTDAFDFDLPKELIAQEPATPRDSARLLHVGKNLADLAVRDLPSLINPGDVLVVNNTKVIPARLRGRRGEASIEITLHKRNGDDTWCAFARPAKRLREGDKIEFSSDFSATVVEKRDGGEIVVGFSGQEVFSGLAEN
;
A
#
# COMPACT_ATOMS: atom_id res chain seq x y z
N MET A 1 -6.24 20.21 21.43
CA MET A 1 -4.82 20.40 21.13
C MET A 1 -4.76 20.98 19.71
N LYS A 2 -3.96 22.03 19.46
CA LYS A 2 -3.87 22.64 18.13
C LYS A 2 -2.87 21.82 17.28
N THR A 3 -3.14 21.69 16.00
CA THR A 3 -2.28 20.92 15.05
C THR A 3 -0.87 21.52 14.96
N ASP A 4 -0.76 22.84 15.05
CA ASP A 4 0.50 23.58 14.99
C ASP A 4 1.50 23.19 16.12
N ALA A 5 1.00 22.58 17.22
CA ALA A 5 1.87 22.06 18.29
C ALA A 5 2.70 20.84 17.88
N PHE A 6 2.38 20.26 16.72
CA PHE A 6 3.09 19.09 16.15
C PHE A 6 3.91 19.47 14.91
N ASP A 7 3.91 20.76 14.55
CA ASP A 7 4.72 21.23 13.43
C ASP A 7 6.17 21.39 13.88
N PHE A 8 7.10 20.78 13.15
CA PHE A 8 8.54 20.86 13.40
C PHE A 8 9.32 20.65 12.10
N ASP A 9 10.53 21.14 12.07
CA ASP A 9 11.44 20.91 10.95
C ASP A 9 11.98 19.46 11.00
N LEU A 10 11.59 18.64 10.02
CA LEU A 10 12.04 17.26 9.89
C LEU A 10 13.17 17.17 8.86
N PRO A 11 14.43 16.98 9.28
CA PRO A 11 15.54 16.81 8.35
C PRO A 11 15.32 15.56 7.47
N LYS A 12 15.57 15.71 6.17
CA LYS A 12 15.32 14.63 5.17
C LYS A 12 16.14 13.37 5.46
N GLU A 13 17.33 13.51 6.01
CA GLU A 13 18.23 12.43 6.40
C GLU A 13 17.71 11.58 7.56
N LEU A 14 16.73 12.08 8.32
CA LEU A 14 16.09 11.31 9.39
C LEU A 14 14.92 10.46 8.89
N ILE A 15 14.55 10.60 7.62
CA ILE A 15 13.49 9.79 7.00
C ILE A 15 14.12 8.52 6.42
N ALA A 16 13.83 7.38 7.06
CA ALA A 16 14.32 6.08 6.59
C ALA A 16 13.80 5.77 5.18
N GLN A 17 14.70 5.41 4.24
CA GLN A 17 14.38 5.05 2.87
C GLN A 17 14.28 3.52 2.71
N GLU A 18 14.90 2.78 3.60
CA GLU A 18 14.95 1.32 3.59
C GLU A 18 14.63 0.76 4.98
N PRO A 19 14.04 -0.45 5.07
CA PRO A 19 13.81 -1.10 6.37
C PRO A 19 15.12 -1.53 7.00
N ALA A 20 15.16 -1.56 8.34
CA ALA A 20 16.30 -2.11 9.08
C ALA A 20 16.49 -3.60 8.75
N THR A 21 17.77 -4.03 8.71
CA THR A 21 18.14 -5.43 8.52
C THR A 21 19.12 -5.83 9.62
N PRO A 22 18.76 -6.82 10.48
CA PRO A 22 17.47 -7.51 10.56
C PRO A 22 16.33 -6.58 10.98
N ARG A 23 15.08 -6.97 10.71
CA ARG A 23 13.89 -6.11 10.90
C ARG A 23 13.72 -5.64 12.35
N ASP A 24 14.06 -6.47 13.31
CA ASP A 24 13.98 -6.23 14.75
C ASP A 24 15.10 -5.30 15.30
N SER A 25 16.08 -4.96 14.45
CA SER A 25 17.10 -3.95 14.78
C SER A 25 16.59 -2.52 14.58
N ALA A 26 15.34 -2.34 14.06
CA ALA A 26 14.73 -1.03 13.95
C ALA A 26 14.67 -0.32 15.30
N ARG A 27 14.91 0.99 15.28
CA ARG A 27 14.92 1.82 16.49
C ARG A 27 13.55 1.87 17.15
N LEU A 28 13.54 1.80 18.47
CA LEU A 28 12.36 1.92 19.33
C LEU A 28 12.61 3.03 20.36
N LEU A 29 11.78 4.07 20.35
CA LEU A 29 11.78 5.09 21.37
C LEU A 29 10.79 4.68 22.49
N HIS A 30 11.31 4.37 23.65
CA HIS A 30 10.49 4.11 24.84
C HIS A 30 10.26 5.42 25.60
N VAL A 31 8.99 5.83 25.72
CA VAL A 31 8.56 7.04 26.42
C VAL A 31 7.95 6.64 27.75
N GLY A 32 8.77 6.58 28.80
CA GLY A 32 8.38 6.34 30.20
C GLY A 32 8.60 7.58 31.04
N LYS A 33 9.05 7.40 32.31
CA LYS A 33 9.50 8.52 33.15
C LYS A 33 10.70 9.23 32.54
N ASN A 34 11.57 8.46 31.85
CA ASN A 34 12.69 8.95 31.07
C ASN A 34 12.54 8.41 29.65
N LEU A 35 13.10 9.14 28.69
CA LEU A 35 13.24 8.65 27.32
C LEU A 35 14.39 7.63 27.25
N ALA A 36 14.17 6.54 26.53
CA ALA A 36 15.21 5.55 26.27
C ALA A 36 15.18 5.14 24.79
N ASP A 37 16.36 5.16 24.17
CA ASP A 37 16.58 4.63 22.82
C ASP A 37 16.88 3.14 22.90
N LEU A 38 16.00 2.34 22.32
CA LEU A 38 16.04 0.87 22.29
C LEU A 38 15.98 0.39 20.85
N ALA A 39 15.95 -0.93 20.66
CA ALA A 39 15.59 -1.58 19.40
C ALA A 39 14.29 -2.39 19.57
N VAL A 40 13.61 -2.71 18.45
CA VAL A 40 12.35 -3.48 18.47
C VAL A 40 12.54 -4.83 19.17
N ARG A 41 13.72 -5.47 19.04
CA ARG A 41 14.06 -6.73 19.75
C ARG A 41 14.03 -6.61 21.28
N ASP A 42 14.11 -5.40 21.84
CA ASP A 42 14.07 -5.17 23.28
C ASP A 42 12.61 -5.06 23.79
N LEU A 43 11.63 -4.96 22.89
CA LEU A 43 10.20 -4.84 23.22
C LEU A 43 9.71 -5.93 24.20
N PRO A 44 10.10 -7.21 24.08
CA PRO A 44 9.66 -8.24 25.01
C PRO A 44 10.04 -7.95 26.49
N SER A 45 11.11 -7.21 26.73
CA SER A 45 11.52 -6.83 28.10
C SER A 45 10.66 -5.72 28.72
N LEU A 46 9.88 -5.04 27.91
CA LEU A 46 8.96 -3.96 28.34
C LEU A 46 7.55 -4.45 28.62
N ILE A 47 7.22 -5.68 28.20
CA ILE A 47 5.88 -6.26 28.30
C ILE A 47 5.80 -7.13 29.56
N ASN A 48 4.72 -6.98 30.31
CA ASN A 48 4.47 -7.72 31.54
C ASN A 48 3.38 -8.78 31.35
N PRO A 49 3.36 -9.84 32.18
CA PRO A 49 2.24 -10.78 32.19
C PRO A 49 0.90 -10.05 32.42
N GLY A 50 -0.05 -10.27 31.50
CA GLY A 50 -1.36 -9.62 31.53
C GLY A 50 -1.50 -8.42 30.58
N ASP A 51 -0.42 -7.94 30.00
CA ASP A 51 -0.47 -6.94 28.94
C ASP A 51 -1.11 -7.54 27.67
N VAL A 52 -1.86 -6.72 26.93
CA VAL A 52 -2.49 -7.09 25.66
C VAL A 52 -1.82 -6.33 24.52
N LEU A 53 -1.22 -7.04 23.60
CA LEU A 53 -0.62 -6.47 22.41
C LEU A 53 -1.58 -6.58 21.23
N VAL A 54 -2.06 -5.45 20.73
CA VAL A 54 -2.92 -5.38 19.54
C VAL A 54 -2.07 -5.03 18.33
N VAL A 55 -2.02 -5.93 17.35
CA VAL A 55 -1.22 -5.75 16.15
C VAL A 55 -2.09 -5.87 14.90
N ASN A 56 -1.67 -5.20 13.81
CA ASN A 56 -2.25 -5.41 12.50
C ASN A 56 -1.54 -6.59 11.82
N ASN A 57 -2.28 -7.66 11.52
CA ASN A 57 -1.78 -8.82 10.79
C ASN A 57 -2.21 -8.83 9.32
N THR A 58 -2.75 -7.71 8.83
CA THR A 58 -3.19 -7.59 7.43
C THR A 58 -2.01 -7.78 6.48
N LYS A 59 -2.17 -8.67 5.52
CA LYS A 59 -1.19 -8.88 4.45
C LYS A 59 -1.29 -7.77 3.41
N VAL A 60 -0.18 -7.10 3.14
CA VAL A 60 -0.12 -6.11 2.06
C VAL A 60 -0.09 -6.83 0.71
N ILE A 61 -1.05 -6.50 -0.15
CA ILE A 61 -1.12 -7.02 -1.52
C ILE A 61 -0.28 -6.15 -2.48
N PRO A 62 0.27 -6.71 -3.58
CA PRO A 62 0.97 -5.94 -4.61
C PRO A 62 -0.02 -5.12 -5.45
N ALA A 63 -0.60 -4.06 -4.85
CA ALA A 63 -1.68 -3.28 -5.41
C ALA A 63 -1.28 -2.41 -6.61
N ARG A 64 0.03 -2.24 -6.88
CA ARG A 64 0.53 -1.42 -7.99
C ARG A 64 0.88 -2.30 -9.18
N LEU A 65 0.15 -2.11 -10.27
CA LEU A 65 0.30 -2.86 -11.51
C LEU A 65 0.76 -1.94 -12.63
N ARG A 66 1.72 -2.41 -13.43
CA ARG A 66 2.20 -1.71 -14.62
C ARG A 66 1.84 -2.50 -15.86
N GLY A 67 1.17 -1.84 -16.81
CA GLY A 67 0.71 -2.45 -18.05
C GLY A 67 0.81 -1.49 -19.22
N ARG A 68 0.24 -1.89 -20.33
CA ARG A 68 0.19 -1.12 -21.57
C ARG A 68 -1.23 -1.03 -22.13
N ARG A 69 -1.56 0.12 -22.70
CA ARG A 69 -2.70 0.30 -23.60
C ARG A 69 -2.15 0.68 -24.96
N GLY A 70 -2.05 -0.27 -25.87
CA GLY A 70 -1.27 -0.10 -27.10
C GLY A 70 0.18 0.32 -26.77
N GLU A 71 0.63 1.42 -27.32
CA GLU A 71 1.98 1.94 -27.07
C GLU A 71 2.12 2.71 -25.75
N ALA A 72 1.01 3.05 -25.10
CA ALA A 72 1.05 3.85 -23.87
C ALA A 72 1.31 2.98 -22.64
N SER A 73 2.34 3.31 -21.86
CA SER A 73 2.55 2.74 -20.53
C SER A 73 1.51 3.30 -19.55
N ILE A 74 0.86 2.41 -18.82
CA ILE A 74 -0.15 2.73 -17.82
C ILE A 74 0.23 2.07 -16.50
N GLU A 75 0.23 2.84 -15.42
CA GLU A 75 0.33 2.32 -14.06
C GLU A 75 -1.03 2.46 -13.39
N ILE A 76 -1.50 1.42 -12.71
CA ILE A 76 -2.70 1.50 -11.87
C ILE A 76 -2.33 1.08 -10.44
N THR A 77 -2.99 1.71 -9.46
CA THR A 77 -2.85 1.36 -8.05
C THR A 77 -4.23 1.04 -7.50
N LEU A 78 -4.45 -0.22 -7.16
CA LEU A 78 -5.70 -0.70 -6.58
C LEU A 78 -5.85 -0.15 -5.16
N HIS A 79 -7.04 0.29 -4.79
CA HIS A 79 -7.28 0.79 -3.43
C HIS A 79 -8.57 0.28 -2.79
N LYS A 80 -9.53 -0.19 -3.59
CA LYS A 80 -10.81 -0.69 -3.06
C LYS A 80 -11.41 -1.74 -3.99
N ARG A 81 -11.85 -2.87 -3.43
CA ARG A 81 -12.66 -3.85 -4.14
C ARG A 81 -14.06 -3.27 -4.37
N ASN A 82 -14.58 -3.36 -5.59
CA ASN A 82 -15.88 -2.80 -6.00
C ASN A 82 -16.92 -3.87 -6.32
N GLY A 83 -16.50 -5.14 -6.45
CA GLY A 83 -17.32 -6.29 -6.77
C GLY A 83 -16.45 -7.54 -6.81
N ASP A 84 -16.98 -8.64 -7.29
CA ASP A 84 -16.25 -9.92 -7.32
C ASP A 84 -14.99 -9.84 -8.18
N ASP A 85 -15.10 -9.26 -9.38
CA ASP A 85 -13.98 -9.14 -10.33
C ASP A 85 -13.62 -7.69 -10.67
N THR A 86 -14.14 -6.71 -9.91
CA THR A 86 -13.92 -5.28 -10.18
C THR A 86 -13.25 -4.57 -9.02
N TRP A 87 -12.38 -3.62 -9.35
CA TRP A 87 -11.63 -2.81 -8.41
C TRP A 87 -11.64 -1.34 -8.78
N CYS A 88 -11.72 -0.48 -7.76
CA CYS A 88 -11.37 0.93 -7.89
C CYS A 88 -9.85 1.06 -7.86
N ALA A 89 -9.30 1.84 -8.77
CA ALA A 89 -7.88 2.07 -8.91
C ALA A 89 -7.58 3.51 -9.31
N PHE A 90 -6.44 4.04 -8.88
CA PHE A 90 -5.89 5.27 -9.44
C PHE A 90 -5.00 4.92 -10.62
N ALA A 91 -5.23 5.58 -11.77
CA ALA A 91 -4.44 5.36 -12.99
C ALA A 91 -3.49 6.51 -13.29
N ARG A 92 -2.32 6.18 -13.82
CA ARG A 92 -1.33 7.15 -14.29
C ARG A 92 -0.75 6.71 -15.65
N PRO A 93 -0.88 7.52 -16.71
CA PRO A 93 -1.69 8.74 -16.85
C PRO A 93 -3.18 8.46 -17.12
N ALA A 94 -4.07 8.83 -16.20
CA ALA A 94 -5.52 8.58 -16.33
C ALA A 94 -6.16 9.27 -17.55
N LYS A 95 -5.59 10.41 -17.99
CA LYS A 95 -6.08 11.15 -19.17
C LYS A 95 -6.04 10.35 -20.48
N ARG A 96 -5.20 9.31 -20.56
CA ARG A 96 -5.06 8.44 -21.74
C ARG A 96 -6.04 7.27 -21.74
N LEU A 97 -6.83 7.10 -20.68
CA LEU A 97 -7.78 6.00 -20.55
C LEU A 97 -9.21 6.47 -20.80
N ARG A 98 -10.01 5.61 -21.43
CA ARG A 98 -11.44 5.73 -21.66
C ARG A 98 -12.13 4.44 -21.21
N GLU A 99 -13.40 4.51 -20.95
CA GLU A 99 -14.23 3.32 -20.71
C GLU A 99 -14.16 2.37 -21.92
N GLY A 100 -14.05 1.08 -21.64
CA GLY A 100 -13.82 0.04 -22.64
C GLY A 100 -12.35 -0.19 -23.01
N ASP A 101 -11.41 0.67 -22.59
CA ASP A 101 -9.99 0.45 -22.87
C ASP A 101 -9.46 -0.77 -22.13
N LYS A 102 -8.67 -1.58 -22.83
CA LYS A 102 -7.95 -2.72 -22.25
C LYS A 102 -6.53 -2.31 -21.86
N ILE A 103 -6.14 -2.66 -20.63
CA ILE A 103 -4.79 -2.52 -20.11
C ILE A 103 -4.19 -3.92 -20.00
N GLU A 104 -3.11 -4.18 -20.69
CA GLU A 104 -2.42 -5.47 -20.70
C GLU A 104 -1.22 -5.43 -19.76
N PHE A 105 -1.17 -6.36 -18.79
CA PHE A 105 -0.09 -6.48 -17.81
C PHE A 105 0.87 -7.61 -18.19
N SER A 106 0.34 -8.70 -18.74
CA SER A 106 1.08 -9.82 -19.33
C SER A 106 0.30 -10.43 -20.51
N SER A 107 0.80 -11.50 -21.12
CA SER A 107 0.08 -12.24 -22.16
C SER A 107 -1.29 -12.75 -21.71
N ASP A 108 -1.41 -13.11 -20.42
CA ASP A 108 -2.55 -13.83 -19.88
C ASP A 108 -3.32 -13.01 -18.85
N PHE A 109 -2.85 -11.80 -18.56
CA PHE A 109 -3.42 -10.94 -17.54
C PHE A 109 -3.67 -9.52 -18.06
N SER A 110 -4.91 -9.09 -17.96
CA SER A 110 -5.35 -7.77 -18.40
C SER A 110 -6.50 -7.23 -17.56
N ALA A 111 -6.77 -5.94 -17.69
CA ALA A 111 -7.96 -5.32 -17.11
C ALA A 111 -8.66 -4.44 -18.16
N THR A 112 -9.98 -4.36 -18.07
CA THR A 112 -10.80 -3.46 -18.87
C THR A 112 -11.30 -2.32 -17.99
N VAL A 113 -11.19 -1.08 -18.46
CA VAL A 113 -11.74 0.10 -17.78
C VAL A 113 -13.27 0.05 -17.91
N VAL A 114 -13.96 -0.16 -16.80
CA VAL A 114 -15.44 -0.24 -16.74
C VAL A 114 -16.05 1.13 -16.58
N GLU A 115 -15.43 1.97 -15.76
CA GLU A 115 -15.91 3.32 -15.43
C GLU A 115 -14.70 4.24 -15.21
N LYS A 116 -14.86 5.50 -15.59
CA LYS A 116 -13.88 6.53 -15.33
C LYS A 116 -14.47 7.59 -14.40
N ARG A 117 -13.76 7.94 -13.32
CA ARG A 117 -14.18 8.88 -12.30
C ARG A 117 -13.24 10.09 -12.23
N ASP A 118 -13.62 11.05 -11.42
CA ASP A 118 -12.80 12.25 -11.15
C ASP A 118 -11.50 11.91 -10.39
N GLY A 119 -10.53 12.83 -10.43
CA GLY A 119 -9.27 12.67 -9.70
C GLY A 119 -8.34 11.59 -10.25
N GLY A 120 -8.64 11.01 -11.42
CA GLY A 120 -7.84 9.94 -12.01
C GLY A 120 -8.20 8.53 -11.50
N GLU A 121 -9.30 8.43 -10.77
CA GLU A 121 -9.86 7.14 -10.36
C GLU A 121 -10.54 6.46 -11.56
N ILE A 122 -10.41 5.15 -11.62
CA ILE A 122 -11.08 4.27 -12.59
C ILE A 122 -11.63 3.04 -11.87
N VAL A 123 -12.67 2.43 -12.41
CA VAL A 123 -13.09 1.07 -12.07
C VAL A 123 -12.59 0.15 -13.17
N VAL A 124 -11.89 -0.91 -12.77
CA VAL A 124 -11.36 -1.91 -13.70
C VAL A 124 -11.92 -3.29 -13.39
N GLY A 125 -12.30 -4.02 -14.46
CA GLY A 125 -12.60 -5.44 -14.39
C GLY A 125 -11.42 -6.26 -14.89
N PHE A 126 -10.94 -7.21 -14.09
CA PHE A 126 -9.81 -8.05 -14.45
C PHE A 126 -10.21 -9.28 -15.27
N SER A 127 -9.28 -9.72 -16.14
CA SER A 127 -9.37 -10.95 -16.91
C SER A 127 -8.04 -11.69 -16.82
N GLY A 128 -8.08 -12.99 -16.45
CA GLY A 128 -6.89 -13.85 -16.25
C GLY A 128 -6.78 -14.39 -14.84
N GLN A 129 -6.13 -15.55 -14.69
CA GLN A 129 -6.16 -16.34 -13.45
C GLN A 129 -5.08 -15.98 -12.40
N GLU A 130 -4.00 -15.28 -12.73
CA GLU A 130 -2.81 -15.26 -11.86
C GLU A 130 -2.80 -14.22 -10.74
N VAL A 131 -3.64 -13.20 -10.77
CA VAL A 131 -3.52 -12.10 -9.77
C VAL A 131 -4.35 -12.32 -8.53
N PHE A 132 -5.35 -13.18 -8.57
CA PHE A 132 -6.28 -13.35 -7.47
C PHE A 132 -5.92 -14.45 -6.47
N SER A 133 -4.99 -15.36 -6.76
CA SER A 133 -4.56 -16.37 -5.77
C SER A 133 -3.90 -15.77 -4.51
N GLY A 134 -3.37 -14.55 -4.61
CA GLY A 134 -2.87 -13.81 -3.44
C GLY A 134 -3.86 -12.79 -2.85
N LEU A 135 -4.98 -12.52 -3.53
CA LEU A 135 -6.00 -11.54 -3.13
C LEU A 135 -7.30 -12.20 -2.61
N ALA A 136 -7.49 -13.50 -2.88
CA ALA A 136 -8.73 -14.23 -2.58
C ALA A 136 -8.75 -14.90 -1.21
N GLU A 137 -7.66 -14.89 -0.45
CA GLU A 137 -7.53 -15.57 0.86
C GLU A 137 -7.64 -14.61 2.06
N ASN A 138 -8.41 -13.52 1.96
CA ASN A 138 -8.76 -12.69 3.13
C ASN A 138 -10.21 -12.27 3.09
#